data_5c159b4cee32dc1391701cd6c7ca48cd
#
_entry.id   5c159b4cee32dc1391701cd6c7ca48cd
#
_cell.length_a   1.000
_cell.length_b   1.000
_cell.length_c   1.000
_cell.angle_alpha   90.00
_cell.angle_beta   90.00
_cell.angle_gamma   90.00
#
_symmetry.space_group_name_H-M   'P 1'
#
loop_
_entity.id
_entity.type
_entity.pdbx_description
1 polymer ?
#
loop_
_entity_poly.entity_id
_entity_poly.type
_entity_poly.pdbx_seq_one_letter_code
_entity_poly.pdbx_strand_id
1 'polypeptide(L)'
;MLLEIQRFISVIFWLVGPSAPPANVQGRNTSSTSIWVDWDIVPVTDQNGIILTYTVTYIALPDETPRSTVVIAPTTQANLTGLIKYRNYSITLYASTAKGDGNVSEPIIVITDEDSKLSIVQVYLQSSFNLMKKKMFISSLIEWEKKVDSHRFYIIIMVG
;
A
#
# COMPACT_ATOMS: atom_id res chain seq x y z
N MET A 1 -42.62 -34.74 13.30
CA MET A 1 -41.24 -34.88 13.82
C MET A 1 -40.19 -34.39 12.84
N LEU A 2 -40.12 -34.90 11.60
CA LEU A 2 -39.13 -34.43 10.57
C LEU A 2 -39.32 -32.94 10.21
N LEU A 3 -40.54 -32.44 10.06
CA LEU A 3 -40.86 -31.04 9.75
C LEU A 3 -40.48 -30.09 10.90
N GLU A 4 -40.57 -30.50 12.13
CA GLU A 4 -40.16 -29.71 13.32
C GLU A 4 -38.64 -29.64 13.41
N ILE A 5 -37.93 -30.74 13.11
CA ILE A 5 -36.47 -30.77 13.05
C ILE A 5 -35.95 -29.85 11.93
N GLN A 6 -36.61 -29.87 10.77
CA GLN A 6 -36.28 -29.00 9.63
C GLN A 6 -36.48 -27.51 9.99
N ARG A 7 -37.53 -27.17 10.71
CA ARG A 7 -37.77 -25.82 11.24
C ARG A 7 -36.73 -25.40 12.28
N PHE A 8 -36.37 -26.29 13.19
CA PHE A 8 -35.33 -26.04 14.20
C PHE A 8 -33.96 -25.81 13.56
N ILE A 9 -33.57 -26.64 12.60
CA ILE A 9 -32.34 -26.49 11.83
C ILE A 9 -32.35 -25.15 11.05
N SER A 10 -33.47 -24.80 10.41
CA SER A 10 -33.62 -23.53 9.70
C SER A 10 -33.47 -22.32 10.61
N VAL A 11 -34.03 -22.38 11.83
CA VAL A 11 -33.94 -21.28 12.83
C VAL A 11 -32.52 -21.12 13.37
N ILE A 12 -31.81 -22.23 13.59
CA ILE A 12 -30.40 -22.18 14.08
C ILE A 12 -29.47 -21.57 13.01
N PHE A 13 -29.67 -21.88 11.74
CA PHE A 13 -28.90 -21.27 10.62
C PHE A 13 -29.11 -19.74 10.56
N TRP A 14 -30.20 -19.19 11.07
CA TRP A 14 -30.51 -17.76 11.10
C TRP A 14 -29.93 -17.01 12.31
N LEU A 15 -29.29 -17.71 13.26
CA LEU A 15 -28.82 -17.13 14.52
C LEU A 15 -27.30 -16.96 14.59
N VAL A 16 -26.55 -17.44 13.60
CA VAL A 16 -25.08 -17.39 13.59
C VAL A 16 -24.55 -16.48 12.49
N GLY A 17 -23.42 -15.85 12.76
CA GLY A 17 -22.66 -15.11 11.76
C GLY A 17 -22.14 -15.99 10.62
N PRO A 18 -21.35 -15.44 9.70
CA PRO A 18 -20.76 -16.19 8.59
C PRO A 18 -19.98 -17.43 9.08
N SER A 19 -20.20 -18.57 8.43
CA SER A 19 -19.56 -19.85 8.79
C SER A 19 -18.18 -20.04 8.16
N ALA A 20 -17.85 -19.24 7.14
CA ALA A 20 -16.52 -19.18 6.54
C ALA A 20 -15.97 -17.75 6.60
N PRO A 21 -14.64 -17.59 6.63
CA PRO A 21 -14.02 -16.28 6.50
C PRO A 21 -14.09 -15.77 5.06
N PRO A 22 -13.77 -14.48 4.81
CA PRO A 22 -13.48 -13.97 3.48
C PRO A 22 -12.35 -14.77 2.82
N ALA A 23 -12.46 -15.00 1.51
CA ALA A 23 -11.53 -15.85 0.78
C ALA A 23 -10.40 -15.03 0.14
N ASN A 24 -9.32 -15.71 -0.28
CA ASN A 24 -8.21 -15.15 -1.07
C ASN A 24 -7.67 -13.83 -0.52
N VAL A 25 -7.48 -13.76 0.80
CA VAL A 25 -6.92 -12.57 1.46
C VAL A 25 -5.50 -12.33 0.97
N GLN A 26 -5.25 -11.15 0.41
CA GLN A 26 -3.95 -10.73 -0.07
C GLN A 26 -3.57 -9.38 0.50
N GLY A 27 -2.27 -9.18 0.69
CA GLY A 27 -1.74 -7.91 1.20
C GLY A 27 -0.46 -7.54 0.46
N ARG A 28 -0.31 -6.25 0.16
CA ARG A 28 0.92 -5.72 -0.42
C ARG A 28 1.27 -4.38 0.23
N ASN A 29 2.54 -4.14 0.45
CA ASN A 29 3.00 -2.82 0.86
C ASN A 29 2.76 -1.80 -0.27
N THR A 30 2.36 -0.60 0.10
CA THR A 30 2.19 0.53 -0.82
C THR A 30 3.13 1.68 -0.49
N SER A 31 3.70 1.65 0.72
CA SER A 31 4.75 2.58 1.16
C SER A 31 5.42 2.04 2.43
N SER A 32 6.39 2.79 2.94
CA SER A 32 7.01 2.50 4.26
C SER A 32 6.02 2.56 5.44
N THR A 33 4.84 3.13 5.27
CA THR A 33 3.85 3.33 6.34
C THR A 33 2.44 2.88 5.95
N SER A 34 2.28 2.16 4.85
CA SER A 34 0.97 1.71 4.40
C SER A 34 1.01 0.34 3.73
N ILE A 35 -0.06 -0.43 3.96
CA ILE A 35 -0.33 -1.73 3.36
C ILE A 35 -1.73 -1.71 2.78
N TRP A 36 -1.85 -2.15 1.52
CA TRP A 36 -3.11 -2.42 0.87
C TRP A 36 -3.48 -3.88 1.10
N VAL A 37 -4.73 -4.13 1.50
CA VAL A 37 -5.29 -5.47 1.70
C VAL A 37 -6.53 -5.60 0.83
N ASP A 38 -6.66 -6.71 0.14
CA ASP A 38 -7.84 -7.07 -0.65
C ASP A 38 -8.22 -8.54 -0.40
N TRP A 39 -9.49 -8.85 -0.63
CA TRP A 39 -10.05 -10.17 -0.37
C TRP A 39 -11.26 -10.45 -1.25
N ASP A 40 -11.65 -11.70 -1.37
CA ASP A 40 -12.90 -12.08 -1.98
C ASP A 40 -14.01 -12.15 -0.91
N ILE A 41 -15.24 -12.01 -1.35
CA ILE A 41 -16.42 -12.14 -0.48
C ILE A 41 -16.47 -13.52 0.17
N VAL A 42 -17.11 -13.62 1.34
CA VAL A 42 -17.48 -14.90 1.93
C VAL A 42 -18.32 -15.69 0.93
N PRO A 43 -18.05 -17.00 0.69
CA PRO A 43 -18.88 -17.83 -0.18
C PRO A 43 -20.37 -17.68 0.19
N VAL A 44 -21.24 -17.54 -0.80
CA VAL A 44 -22.66 -17.25 -0.60
C VAL A 44 -23.35 -18.29 0.30
N THR A 45 -22.92 -19.54 0.21
CA THR A 45 -23.42 -20.66 1.02
C THR A 45 -23.09 -20.49 2.51
N ASP A 46 -22.05 -19.73 2.84
CA ASP A 46 -21.49 -19.61 4.18
C ASP A 46 -21.76 -18.24 4.83
N GLN A 47 -22.43 -17.32 4.12
CA GLN A 47 -22.71 -15.98 4.63
C GLN A 47 -23.71 -15.97 5.80
N ASN A 48 -24.64 -16.93 5.86
CA ASN A 48 -25.70 -17.02 6.87
C ASN A 48 -26.51 -15.73 7.08
N GLY A 49 -26.51 -14.85 6.06
CA GLY A 49 -27.19 -13.56 6.06
C GLY A 49 -26.53 -12.55 5.14
N ILE A 50 -26.98 -11.31 5.20
CA ILE A 50 -26.38 -10.21 4.44
C ILE A 50 -25.12 -9.74 5.17
N ILE A 51 -23.97 -9.78 4.49
CA ILE A 51 -22.74 -9.21 5.03
C ILE A 51 -22.88 -7.69 5.11
N LEU A 52 -22.66 -7.15 6.28
CA LEU A 52 -22.72 -5.71 6.56
C LEU A 52 -21.33 -5.07 6.59
N THR A 53 -20.37 -5.74 7.21
CA THR A 53 -19.02 -5.21 7.39
C THR A 53 -17.97 -6.30 7.29
N TYR A 54 -16.73 -5.85 6.99
CA TYR A 54 -15.51 -6.61 7.14
C TYR A 54 -14.63 -5.90 8.18
N THR A 55 -14.09 -6.64 9.12
CA THR A 55 -13.15 -6.11 10.11
C THR A 55 -11.76 -6.65 9.80
N VAL A 56 -10.83 -5.77 9.45
CA VAL A 56 -9.41 -6.10 9.21
C VAL A 56 -8.64 -5.81 10.48
N THR A 57 -8.07 -6.84 11.09
CA THR A 57 -7.21 -6.73 12.28
C THR A 57 -5.77 -6.92 11.89
N TYR A 58 -4.88 -6.07 12.38
CA TYR A 58 -3.45 -6.10 12.06
C TYR A 58 -2.60 -5.83 13.29
N ILE A 59 -1.48 -6.57 13.41
CA ILE A 59 -0.58 -6.55 14.56
C ILE A 59 0.85 -6.40 14.05
N ALA A 60 1.57 -5.40 14.55
CA ALA A 60 3.00 -5.24 14.28
C ALA A 60 3.80 -6.29 15.05
N LEU A 61 4.61 -7.08 14.36
CA LEU A 61 5.45 -8.09 14.99
C LEU A 61 6.84 -7.50 15.36
N PRO A 62 7.37 -7.77 16.56
CA PRO A 62 6.84 -8.65 17.61
C PRO A 62 5.88 -7.97 18.61
N ASP A 63 5.43 -6.73 18.35
CA ASP A 63 4.51 -6.03 19.24
C ASP A 63 3.14 -6.72 19.23
N GLU A 64 2.47 -6.79 20.36
CA GLU A 64 1.26 -7.58 20.52
C GLU A 64 -0.03 -6.75 20.54
N THR A 65 0.04 -5.44 20.33
CA THR A 65 -1.15 -4.58 20.38
C THR A 65 -1.91 -4.63 19.04
N PRO A 66 -3.08 -5.31 19.00
CA PRO A 66 -3.90 -5.37 17.79
C PRO A 66 -4.53 -4.01 17.49
N ARG A 67 -4.58 -3.68 16.20
CA ARG A 67 -5.34 -2.55 15.67
C ARG A 67 -6.34 -3.09 14.65
N SER A 68 -7.47 -2.42 14.48
CA SER A 68 -8.48 -2.85 13.52
C SER A 68 -9.05 -1.69 12.72
N THR A 69 -9.53 -2.02 11.53
CA THR A 69 -10.26 -1.12 10.63
C THR A 69 -11.52 -1.83 10.15
N VAL A 70 -12.66 -1.15 10.20
CA VAL A 70 -13.93 -1.68 9.73
C VAL A 70 -14.22 -1.12 8.34
N VAL A 71 -14.59 -2.00 7.42
CA VAL A 71 -14.96 -1.69 6.04
C VAL A 71 -16.41 -2.09 5.79
N ILE A 72 -17.20 -1.20 5.22
CA ILE A 72 -18.62 -1.46 4.93
C ILE A 72 -18.73 -2.25 3.63
N ALA A 73 -19.50 -3.34 3.64
CA ALA A 73 -19.81 -4.09 2.44
C ALA A 73 -20.61 -3.22 1.42
N PRO A 74 -20.43 -3.43 0.13
CA PRO A 74 -19.74 -4.55 -0.53
C PRO A 74 -18.24 -4.33 -0.79
N THR A 75 -17.62 -3.31 -0.19
CA THR A 75 -16.19 -3.04 -0.38
C THR A 75 -15.36 -4.23 0.15
N THR A 76 -14.41 -4.71 -0.67
CA THR A 76 -13.54 -5.85 -0.36
C THR A 76 -12.06 -5.48 -0.38
N GLN A 77 -11.76 -4.29 0.08
CA GLN A 77 -10.39 -3.76 0.13
C GLN A 77 -10.24 -2.74 1.25
N ALA A 78 -9.04 -2.64 1.79
CA ALA A 78 -8.68 -1.67 2.81
C ALA A 78 -7.27 -1.13 2.62
N ASN A 79 -7.05 0.14 2.93
CA ASN A 79 -5.72 0.73 2.98
C ASN A 79 -5.37 1.00 4.45
N LEU A 80 -4.44 0.22 4.98
CA LEU A 80 -3.92 0.38 6.34
C LEU A 80 -2.82 1.44 6.31
N THR A 81 -2.98 2.50 7.08
CA THR A 81 -2.05 3.64 7.11
C THR A 81 -1.51 3.92 8.50
N GLY A 82 -0.47 4.74 8.60
CA GLY A 82 0.16 5.08 9.89
C GLY A 82 0.86 3.88 10.53
N LEU A 83 1.41 3.00 9.69
CA LEU A 83 2.14 1.81 10.11
C LEU A 83 3.60 2.16 10.43
N ILE A 84 4.25 1.29 11.21
CA ILE A 84 5.68 1.37 11.51
C ILE A 84 6.45 0.94 10.26
N LYS A 85 7.51 1.66 9.94
CA LYS A 85 8.38 1.37 8.79
C LYS A 85 9.19 0.11 9.01
N TYR A 86 9.47 -0.61 7.91
CA TYR A 86 10.28 -1.84 7.93
C TYR A 86 9.85 -2.81 9.03
N ARG A 87 8.55 -3.09 9.10
CA ARG A 87 7.95 -3.94 10.12
C ARG A 87 7.04 -4.99 9.50
N ASN A 88 7.14 -6.22 9.98
CA ASN A 88 6.18 -7.26 9.63
C ASN A 88 4.85 -7.01 10.33
N TYR A 89 3.77 -7.15 9.59
CA TYR A 89 2.40 -7.11 10.11
C TYR A 89 1.73 -8.45 9.86
N SER A 90 1.14 -9.01 10.91
CA SER A 90 0.18 -10.12 10.81
C SER A 90 -1.19 -9.54 10.63
N ILE A 91 -1.88 -9.93 9.57
CA ILE A 91 -3.18 -9.38 9.19
C ILE A 91 -4.18 -10.52 9.08
N THR A 92 -5.32 -10.37 9.75
CA THR A 92 -6.46 -11.27 9.69
C THR A 92 -7.73 -10.47 9.43
N LEU A 93 -8.77 -11.10 8.92
CA LEU A 93 -10.06 -10.43 8.77
C LEU A 93 -11.23 -11.40 8.93
N TYR A 94 -12.39 -10.84 9.29
CA TYR A 94 -13.65 -11.55 9.33
C TYR A 94 -14.78 -10.67 8.79
N ALA A 95 -15.87 -11.31 8.40
CA ALA A 95 -17.09 -10.65 7.96
C ALA A 95 -18.13 -10.70 9.05
N SER A 96 -19.01 -9.69 9.10
CA SER A 96 -20.10 -9.62 10.09
C SER A 96 -21.44 -9.41 9.38
N THR A 97 -22.46 -10.07 9.94
CA THR A 97 -23.86 -9.86 9.59
C THR A 97 -24.61 -9.23 10.76
N ALA A 98 -25.90 -8.94 10.60
CA ALA A 98 -26.77 -8.51 11.70
C ALA A 98 -26.87 -9.56 12.83
N LYS A 99 -26.42 -10.79 12.61
CA LYS A 99 -26.47 -11.91 13.57
C LYS A 99 -25.17 -12.07 14.38
N GLY A 100 -24.09 -11.44 13.92
CA GLY A 100 -22.80 -11.48 14.60
C GLY A 100 -21.62 -11.65 13.65
N ASP A 101 -20.46 -11.79 14.26
CA ASP A 101 -19.19 -11.95 13.58
C ASP A 101 -19.01 -13.39 13.07
N GLY A 102 -18.38 -13.51 11.92
CA GLY A 102 -18.03 -14.79 11.32
C GLY A 102 -16.63 -15.28 11.71
N ASN A 103 -16.23 -16.37 11.08
CA ASN A 103 -14.91 -16.95 11.26
C ASN A 103 -13.81 -16.01 10.76
N VAL A 104 -12.68 -16.01 11.48
CA VAL A 104 -11.48 -15.23 11.16
C VAL A 104 -10.67 -15.96 10.09
N SER A 105 -10.11 -15.23 9.14
CA SER A 105 -9.22 -15.78 8.11
C SER A 105 -7.89 -16.27 8.70
N GLU A 106 -7.19 -17.13 7.95
CA GLU A 106 -5.77 -17.38 8.22
C GLU A 106 -4.99 -16.08 8.15
N PRO A 107 -3.95 -15.92 8.99
CA PRO A 107 -3.13 -14.72 9.01
C PRO A 107 -2.23 -14.65 7.77
N ILE A 108 -2.17 -13.48 7.14
CA ILE A 108 -1.14 -13.16 6.14
C ILE A 108 -0.07 -12.27 6.78
N ILE A 109 1.18 -12.43 6.32
CA ILE A 109 2.30 -11.60 6.79
C ILE A 109 2.74 -10.66 5.67
N VAL A 110 2.73 -9.36 5.95
CA VAL A 110 3.18 -8.32 5.02
C VAL A 110 4.19 -7.41 5.71
N ILE A 111 5.30 -7.13 5.04
CA ILE A 111 6.30 -6.17 5.52
C ILE A 111 6.07 -4.80 4.89
N THR A 112 6.13 -3.73 5.68
CA THR A 112 6.19 -2.36 5.17
C THR A 112 7.55 -2.05 4.57
N ASP A 113 7.62 -1.13 3.60
CA ASP A 113 8.90 -0.73 3.00
C ASP A 113 9.81 0.00 4.00
N GLU A 114 11.09 -0.01 3.71
CA GLU A 114 12.04 0.92 4.32
C GLU A 114 11.76 2.35 3.80
N ASP A 115 12.10 3.37 4.59
CA ASP A 115 12.29 4.70 4.01
C ASP A 115 13.42 4.59 2.99
N SER A 116 13.09 4.76 1.75
CA SER A 116 14.08 4.57 0.70
C SER A 116 15.20 5.61 0.87
N LYS A 117 16.34 5.18 1.45
CA LYS A 117 17.62 5.89 1.31
C LYS A 117 17.93 6.14 -0.18
N LEU A 118 17.33 5.37 -1.08
CA LEU A 118 17.32 5.57 -2.52
C LEU A 118 16.75 6.93 -2.93
N SER A 119 15.74 7.47 -2.25
CA SER A 119 15.21 8.80 -2.57
C SER A 119 16.23 9.91 -2.26
N ILE A 120 16.99 9.79 -1.16
CA ILE A 120 18.06 10.73 -0.80
C ILE A 120 19.22 10.59 -1.77
N VAL A 121 19.62 9.36 -2.10
CA VAL A 121 20.69 9.11 -3.10
C VAL A 121 20.27 9.59 -4.49
N GLN A 122 19.02 9.35 -4.90
CA GLN A 122 18.51 9.84 -6.18
C GLN A 122 18.45 11.36 -6.25
N VAL A 123 17.99 12.03 -5.20
CA VAL A 123 18.02 13.51 -5.09
C VAL A 123 19.45 14.03 -5.13
N TYR A 124 20.37 13.36 -4.43
CA TYR A 124 21.80 13.75 -4.43
C TYR A 124 22.43 13.54 -5.80
N LEU A 125 22.19 12.42 -6.46
CA LEU A 125 22.69 12.15 -7.81
C LEU A 125 22.11 13.13 -8.82
N GLN A 126 20.82 13.45 -8.74
CA GLN A 126 20.17 14.41 -9.62
C GLN A 126 20.73 15.84 -9.43
N SER A 127 20.95 16.26 -8.19
CA SER A 127 21.56 17.56 -7.88
C SER A 127 23.02 17.64 -8.39
N SER A 128 23.80 16.59 -8.20
CA SER A 128 25.18 16.48 -8.68
C SER A 128 25.25 16.51 -10.22
N PHE A 129 24.34 15.81 -10.89
CA PHE A 129 24.22 15.79 -12.33
C PHE A 129 23.85 17.18 -12.91
N ASN A 130 22.93 17.88 -12.27
CA ASN A 130 22.56 19.23 -12.65
C ASN A 130 23.73 20.21 -12.46
N LEU A 131 24.51 20.06 -11.39
CA LEU A 131 25.70 20.85 -11.13
C LEU A 131 26.79 20.61 -12.18
N MET A 132 26.99 19.34 -12.57
CA MET A 132 27.92 18.99 -13.67
C MET A 132 27.47 19.61 -14.99
N LYS A 133 26.20 19.50 -15.39
CA LYS A 133 25.68 20.15 -16.60
C LYS A 133 25.91 21.66 -16.57
N LYS A 134 25.69 22.31 -15.44
CA LYS A 134 25.92 23.76 -15.25
C LYS A 134 27.41 24.11 -15.43
N LYS A 135 28.32 23.29 -14.85
CA LYS A 135 29.78 23.50 -15.03
C LYS A 135 30.21 23.32 -16.48
N MET A 136 29.73 22.29 -17.19
CA MET A 136 30.02 22.08 -18.60
C MET A 136 29.52 23.24 -19.47
N PHE A 137 28.32 23.75 -19.20
CA PHE A 137 27.76 24.88 -19.92
C PHE A 137 28.59 26.16 -19.70
N ILE A 138 29.00 26.43 -18.45
CA ILE A 138 29.86 27.58 -18.13
C ILE A 138 31.22 27.45 -18.83
N SER A 139 31.84 26.28 -18.83
CA SER A 139 33.11 26.05 -19.55
C SER A 139 32.99 26.28 -21.05
N SER A 140 31.90 25.82 -21.68
CA SER A 140 31.67 26.08 -23.11
C SER A 140 31.43 27.55 -23.42
N LEU A 141 30.78 28.30 -22.53
CA LEU A 141 30.63 29.77 -22.66
C LEU A 141 31.98 30.49 -22.57
N ILE A 142 32.83 30.11 -21.61
CA ILE A 142 34.17 30.69 -21.45
C ILE A 142 35.05 30.42 -22.69
N GLU A 143 34.99 29.21 -23.24
CA GLU A 143 35.71 28.90 -24.49
C GLU A 143 35.16 29.67 -25.68
N TRP A 144 33.84 29.83 -25.76
CA TRP A 144 33.22 30.64 -26.83
C TRP A 144 33.65 32.12 -26.72
N GLU A 145 33.65 32.68 -25.52
CA GLU A 145 34.08 34.08 -25.27
C GLU A 145 35.54 34.30 -25.66
N LYS A 146 36.44 33.40 -25.28
CA LYS A 146 37.87 33.42 -25.72
C LYS A 146 38.01 33.37 -27.25
N LYS A 147 37.16 32.60 -27.92
CA LYS A 147 37.18 32.50 -29.38
C LYS A 147 36.67 33.77 -30.06
N VAL A 148 35.66 34.41 -29.48
CA VAL A 148 35.12 35.69 -29.95
C VAL A 148 36.18 36.79 -29.80
N ASP A 149 36.87 36.88 -28.67
CA ASP A 149 37.91 37.87 -28.43
C ASP A 149 39.13 37.66 -29.37
N SER A 150 39.51 36.44 -29.66
CA SER A 150 40.57 36.15 -30.63
C SER A 150 40.22 36.60 -32.07
N HIS A 151 38.95 36.48 -32.47
CA HIS A 151 38.49 36.98 -33.78
C HIS A 151 38.37 38.50 -33.82
N ARG A 152 38.06 39.15 -32.72
CA ARG A 152 38.08 40.62 -32.58
C ARG A 152 39.48 41.18 -32.79
N PHE A 153 40.50 40.54 -32.26
CA PHE A 153 41.90 40.92 -32.50
C PHE A 153 42.30 40.78 -33.96
N TYR A 154 41.86 39.73 -34.65
CA TYR A 154 42.15 39.55 -36.10
C TYR A 154 41.49 40.62 -36.98
N ILE A 155 40.29 41.04 -36.64
CA ILE A 155 39.55 42.07 -37.38
C ILE A 155 40.25 43.47 -37.20
N ILE A 156 40.76 43.76 -36.02
CA ILE A 156 41.47 45.00 -35.75
C ILE A 156 42.82 45.09 -36.50
N ILE A 157 43.50 43.95 -36.70
CA ILE A 157 44.77 43.89 -37.43
C ILE A 157 44.56 43.95 -38.95
N MET A 158 43.41 43.55 -39.48
CA MET A 158 43.10 43.59 -40.92
C MET A 158 42.54 44.93 -41.41
N VAL A 159 42.14 45.84 -40.54
CA VAL A 159 41.57 47.17 -40.85
C VAL A 159 42.58 48.32 -40.59
N GLY A 160 43.74 48.04 -40.05
CA GLY A 160 44.86 48.95 -39.87
C GLY A 160 45.92 48.73 -40.94
#